data_86676e6848652d121be4eaabfd90f5d4
#
_entry.id   86676e6848652d121be4eaabfd90f5d4
#
_cell.length_a   1.000
_cell.length_b   1.000
_cell.length_c   1.000
_cell.angle_alpha   90.00
_cell.angle_beta   90.00
_cell.angle_gamma   90.00
#
_symmetry.space_group_name_H-M   'P 1'
#
loop_
_entity.id
_entity.type
_entity.pdbx_description
1 polymer ?
#
loop_
_entity_poly.entity_id
_entity_poly.type
_entity_poly.pdbx_seq_one_letter_code
_entity_poly.pdbx_strand_id
1 'polypeptide(L)'
;MTEEIETQENKKLPILRGELALLVVVLINSLGVVLMLYSGSGISAISSVPYAFSEVFNKISLGTWTYIFQGLLVLSLMIMRKKFVAPYLFSFVVGFAFSEMLDVHEMWIGVLPTAIGYRVLYFIISYLLLCIGIALSNRCGLPIIPTDLFPRELADITKVKYSRIKIGYDVTCLTITALMTCIILGHLDGLGIGTILAAFTMGKVIGIIGEKMDQHVRFESFMTKRA
;
A
#
# COMPACT_ATOMS: atom_id res chain seq x y z
N MET A 1 -3.43 -37.32 -5.98
CA MET A 1 -4.40 -37.11 -7.09
C MET A 1 -4.98 -35.70 -7.11
N THR A 2 -5.49 -35.16 -5.98
CA THR A 2 -5.95 -33.75 -5.91
C THR A 2 -4.81 -32.75 -6.04
N GLU A 3 -3.68 -32.94 -5.37
CA GLU A 3 -2.49 -32.08 -5.47
C GLU A 3 -1.82 -32.12 -6.86
N GLU A 4 -1.85 -33.27 -7.53
CA GLU A 4 -1.30 -33.40 -8.89
C GLU A 4 -2.19 -32.72 -9.94
N ILE A 5 -3.51 -32.71 -9.74
CA ILE A 5 -4.46 -32.03 -10.63
C ILE A 5 -4.32 -30.51 -10.45
N GLU A 6 -4.24 -29.99 -9.22
CA GLU A 6 -3.98 -28.56 -8.95
C GLU A 6 -2.62 -28.10 -9.52
N THR A 7 -1.61 -28.95 -9.43
CA THR A 7 -0.26 -28.64 -10.00
C THR A 7 -0.28 -28.61 -11.53
N GLN A 8 -1.10 -29.43 -12.18
CA GLN A 8 -1.26 -29.45 -13.63
C GLN A 8 -2.14 -28.31 -14.16
N GLU A 9 -3.19 -27.92 -13.45
CA GLU A 9 -3.99 -26.76 -13.82
C GLU A 9 -3.19 -25.45 -13.67
N ASN A 10 -2.41 -25.32 -12.61
CA ASN A 10 -1.53 -24.16 -12.40
C ASN A 10 -0.46 -24.00 -13.50
N LYS A 11 -0.04 -25.09 -14.16
CA LYS A 11 0.91 -25.04 -15.28
C LYS A 11 0.31 -24.48 -16.58
N LYS A 12 -1.01 -24.39 -16.70
CA LYS A 12 -1.71 -23.89 -17.91
C LYS A 12 -2.06 -22.39 -17.83
N LEU A 13 -1.91 -21.77 -16.66
CA LEU A 13 -2.26 -20.36 -16.49
C LEU A 13 -1.24 -19.43 -17.18
N PRO A 14 -1.69 -18.29 -17.75
CA PRO A 14 -0.80 -17.30 -18.30
C PRO A 14 0.15 -16.76 -17.24
N ILE A 15 1.42 -16.61 -17.60
CA ILE A 15 2.46 -16.13 -16.68
C ILE A 15 2.52 -14.62 -16.76
N LEU A 16 2.35 -13.96 -15.62
CA LEU A 16 2.63 -12.53 -15.45
C LEU A 16 3.98 -12.37 -14.75
N ARG A 17 4.87 -11.58 -15.38
CA ARG A 17 6.18 -11.29 -14.80
C ARG A 17 6.04 -10.41 -13.56
N GLY A 18 6.64 -10.85 -12.44
CA GLY A 18 6.61 -10.13 -11.18
C GLY A 18 7.20 -8.73 -11.27
N GLU A 19 8.21 -8.53 -12.14
CA GLU A 19 8.84 -7.23 -12.39
C GLU A 19 7.86 -6.22 -13.00
N LEU A 20 7.09 -6.66 -14.00
CA LEU A 20 6.04 -5.83 -14.60
C LEU A 20 4.91 -5.55 -13.60
N ALA A 21 4.53 -6.56 -12.82
CA ALA A 21 3.54 -6.41 -11.77
C ALA A 21 3.99 -5.35 -10.75
N LEU A 22 5.25 -5.37 -10.30
CA LEU A 22 5.78 -4.41 -9.36
C LEU A 22 5.80 -2.97 -9.91
N LEU A 23 6.18 -2.81 -11.19
CA LEU A 23 6.13 -1.50 -11.85
C LEU A 23 4.69 -0.95 -11.89
N VAL A 24 3.74 -1.78 -12.28
CA VAL A 24 2.32 -1.40 -12.28
C VAL A 24 1.86 -1.06 -10.88
N VAL A 25 2.26 -1.83 -9.85
CA VAL A 25 1.93 -1.56 -8.44
C VAL A 25 2.40 -0.18 -8.01
N VAL A 26 3.64 0.19 -8.30
CA VAL A 26 4.17 1.51 -7.93
C VAL A 26 3.33 2.62 -8.55
N LEU A 27 2.99 2.51 -9.84
CA LEU A 27 2.21 3.52 -10.55
C LEU A 27 0.76 3.63 -10.05
N ILE A 28 0.07 2.50 -9.93
CA ILE A 28 -1.36 2.53 -9.57
C ILE A 28 -1.60 2.81 -8.09
N ASN A 29 -0.70 2.35 -7.20
CA ASN A 29 -0.86 2.62 -5.78
C ASN A 29 -0.53 4.08 -5.45
N SER A 30 0.51 4.67 -6.03
CA SER A 30 0.81 6.09 -5.83
C SER A 30 -0.31 6.98 -6.35
N LEU A 31 -0.81 6.70 -7.56
CA LEU A 31 -1.99 7.39 -8.10
C LEU A 31 -3.22 7.18 -7.19
N GLY A 32 -3.46 5.96 -6.73
CA GLY A 32 -4.56 5.63 -5.84
C GLY A 32 -4.52 6.43 -4.53
N VAL A 33 -3.35 6.59 -3.91
CA VAL A 33 -3.18 7.38 -2.69
C VAL A 33 -3.49 8.85 -2.94
N VAL A 34 -2.89 9.47 -3.96
CA VAL A 34 -3.09 10.89 -4.27
C VAL A 34 -4.52 11.18 -4.71
N LEU A 35 -5.10 10.31 -5.54
CA LEU A 35 -6.48 10.46 -6.00
C LEU A 35 -7.49 10.30 -4.84
N MET A 36 -7.21 9.41 -3.88
CA MET A 36 -8.03 9.22 -2.69
C MET A 36 -8.02 10.47 -1.81
N LEU A 37 -6.84 11.06 -1.60
CA LEU A 37 -6.69 12.35 -0.91
C LEU A 37 -7.44 13.46 -1.65
N TYR A 38 -7.22 13.58 -2.96
CA TYR A 38 -7.86 14.60 -3.80
C TYR A 38 -9.39 14.49 -3.85
N SER A 39 -9.94 13.29 -3.64
CA SER A 39 -11.40 13.09 -3.53
C SER A 39 -12.02 13.86 -2.36
N GLY A 40 -11.21 14.28 -1.37
CA GLY A 40 -11.68 14.91 -0.13
C GLY A 40 -12.36 13.93 0.85
N SER A 41 -12.31 12.61 0.55
CA SER A 41 -12.87 11.57 1.44
C SER A 41 -11.85 11.07 2.49
N GLY A 42 -10.67 11.67 2.50
CA GLY A 42 -9.52 11.29 3.32
C GLY A 42 -8.50 10.47 2.54
N ILE A 43 -7.41 10.08 3.19
CA ILE A 43 -6.33 9.28 2.61
C ILE A 43 -6.36 7.85 3.14
N SER A 44 -5.61 6.92 2.55
CA SER A 44 -5.48 5.57 3.10
C SER A 44 -4.86 5.58 4.49
N ALA A 45 -5.29 4.69 5.39
CA ALA A 45 -4.85 4.68 6.79
C ALA A 45 -3.32 4.68 6.94
N ILE A 46 -2.62 3.88 6.16
CA ILE A 46 -1.15 3.78 6.21
C ILE A 46 -0.49 5.08 5.76
N SER A 47 -1.00 5.70 4.70
CA SER A 47 -0.46 6.93 4.14
C SER A 47 -0.84 8.17 4.96
N SER A 48 -1.75 8.04 5.92
CA SER A 48 -2.21 9.18 6.72
C SER A 48 -1.12 9.73 7.65
N VAL A 49 -0.21 8.88 8.15
CA VAL A 49 0.89 9.33 9.02
C VAL A 49 1.86 10.25 8.26
N PRO A 50 2.49 9.82 7.14
CA PRO A 50 3.36 10.73 6.38
C PRO A 50 2.61 11.97 5.85
N TYR A 51 1.32 11.84 5.52
CA TYR A 51 0.49 12.97 5.15
C TYR A 51 0.37 13.98 6.30
N ALA A 52 0.06 13.54 7.52
CA ALA A 52 0.00 14.43 8.66
C ALA A 52 1.32 15.16 8.91
N PHE A 53 2.45 14.48 8.70
CA PHE A 53 3.76 15.10 8.76
C PHE A 53 3.99 16.13 7.65
N SER A 54 3.52 15.90 6.42
CA SER A 54 3.66 16.89 5.34
C SER A 54 2.80 18.13 5.57
N GLU A 55 1.62 17.99 6.16
CA GLU A 55 0.76 19.13 6.52
C GLU A 55 1.35 19.94 7.67
N VAL A 56 1.88 19.29 8.70
CA VAL A 56 2.49 19.96 9.84
C VAL A 56 3.83 20.61 9.47
N PHE A 57 4.64 19.93 8.68
CA PHE A 57 5.97 20.38 8.25
C PHE A 57 5.99 20.60 6.73
N ASN A 58 5.27 21.59 6.27
CA ASN A 58 4.99 21.88 4.85
C ASN A 58 6.19 22.24 3.97
N LYS A 59 7.41 22.21 4.51
CA LYS A 59 8.67 22.37 3.75
C LYS A 59 9.12 21.10 3.05
N ILE A 60 8.55 19.95 3.40
CA ILE A 60 8.94 18.64 2.91
C ILE A 60 7.69 18.01 2.26
N SER A 61 7.84 17.47 1.05
CA SER A 61 6.76 16.87 0.27
C SER A 61 6.18 15.62 0.92
N LEU A 62 4.96 15.27 0.53
CA LEU A 62 4.32 14.00 0.94
C LEU A 62 5.19 12.79 0.56
N GLY A 63 5.77 12.78 -0.63
CA GLY A 63 6.66 11.71 -1.08
C GLY A 63 7.89 11.57 -0.18
N THR A 64 8.57 12.68 0.13
CA THR A 64 9.74 12.65 1.01
C THR A 64 9.39 12.15 2.42
N TRP A 65 8.28 12.62 3.02
CA TRP A 65 7.82 12.11 4.32
C TRP A 65 7.45 10.64 4.26
N THR A 66 6.81 10.21 3.17
CA THR A 66 6.50 8.79 2.93
C THR A 66 7.78 7.96 2.89
N TYR A 67 8.83 8.43 2.21
CA TYR A 67 10.11 7.74 2.15
C TYR A 67 10.80 7.63 3.52
N ILE A 68 10.80 8.71 4.31
CA ILE A 68 11.30 8.70 5.68
C ILE A 68 10.53 7.67 6.52
N PHE A 69 9.21 7.71 6.46
CA PHE A 69 8.35 6.77 7.19
C PHE A 69 8.61 5.32 6.80
N GLN A 70 8.78 5.04 5.52
CA GLN A 70 9.15 3.71 5.02
C GLN A 70 10.51 3.25 5.54
N GLY A 71 11.48 4.14 5.63
CA GLY A 71 12.79 3.86 6.24
C GLY A 71 12.66 3.42 7.71
N LEU A 72 11.83 4.11 8.48
CA LEU A 72 11.54 3.74 9.86
C LEU A 72 10.84 2.38 9.98
N LEU A 73 9.93 2.05 9.06
CA LEU A 73 9.28 0.74 9.02
C LEU A 73 10.28 -0.38 8.72
N VAL A 74 11.14 -0.20 7.72
CA VAL A 74 12.20 -1.17 7.38
C VAL A 74 13.15 -1.37 8.54
N LEU A 75 13.60 -0.29 9.18
CA LEU A 75 14.47 -0.35 10.35
C LEU A 75 13.81 -1.12 11.51
N SER A 76 12.53 -0.83 11.77
CA SER A 76 11.74 -1.53 12.80
C SER A 76 11.67 -3.04 12.53
N LEU A 77 11.43 -3.45 11.28
CA LEU A 77 11.42 -4.86 10.91
C LEU A 77 12.80 -5.53 11.12
N MET A 78 13.89 -4.85 10.77
CA MET A 78 15.26 -5.38 11.00
C MET A 78 15.53 -5.59 12.49
N ILE A 79 15.14 -4.63 13.34
CA ILE A 79 15.27 -4.72 14.80
C ILE A 79 14.44 -5.90 15.34
N MET A 80 13.17 -6.03 14.90
CA MET A 80 12.30 -7.12 15.36
C MET A 80 12.79 -8.50 14.93
N ARG A 81 13.33 -8.64 13.73
CA ARG A 81 13.92 -9.90 13.26
C ARG A 81 15.31 -10.17 13.83
N LYS A 82 15.93 -9.19 14.48
CA LYS A 82 17.33 -9.26 14.99
C LYS A 82 18.31 -9.75 13.92
N LYS A 83 18.03 -9.47 12.65
CA LYS A 83 18.81 -9.91 11.48
C LYS A 83 18.80 -8.82 10.42
N PHE A 84 19.93 -8.69 9.74
CA PHE A 84 19.97 -7.94 8.49
C PHE A 84 19.33 -8.77 7.37
N VAL A 85 18.28 -8.25 6.76
CA VAL A 85 17.51 -8.92 5.70
C VAL A 85 17.69 -8.13 4.41
N ALA A 86 18.58 -8.59 3.53
CA ALA A 86 18.89 -7.91 2.27
C ALA A 86 17.66 -7.58 1.40
N PRO A 87 16.63 -8.43 1.28
CA PRO A 87 15.38 -8.09 0.58
C PRO A 87 14.70 -6.82 1.07
N TYR A 88 14.84 -6.45 2.35
CA TYR A 88 14.25 -5.21 2.87
C TYR A 88 14.91 -3.94 2.28
N LEU A 89 16.18 -4.02 1.90
CA LEU A 89 16.84 -2.92 1.20
C LEU A 89 16.24 -2.73 -0.21
N PHE A 90 15.90 -3.81 -0.91
CA PHE A 90 15.20 -3.70 -2.19
C PHE A 90 13.80 -3.09 -2.01
N SER A 91 13.07 -3.46 -0.95
CA SER A 91 11.80 -2.81 -0.61
C SER A 91 11.97 -1.30 -0.39
N PHE A 92 13.08 -0.88 0.21
CA PHE A 92 13.37 0.53 0.41
C PHE A 92 13.64 1.28 -0.91
N VAL A 93 14.29 0.64 -1.89
CA VAL A 93 14.45 1.19 -3.26
C VAL A 93 13.10 1.30 -3.97
N VAL A 94 12.25 0.27 -3.86
CA VAL A 94 10.88 0.31 -4.40
C VAL A 94 10.07 1.41 -3.71
N GLY A 95 10.26 1.58 -2.41
CA GLY A 95 9.65 2.64 -1.61
C GLY A 95 10.07 4.03 -2.08
N PHE A 96 11.33 4.22 -2.45
CA PHE A 96 11.80 5.48 -3.06
C PHE A 96 11.04 5.78 -4.37
N ALA A 97 10.99 4.82 -5.29
CA ALA A 97 10.26 4.99 -6.55
C ALA A 97 8.77 5.31 -6.31
N PHE A 98 8.14 4.67 -5.33
CA PHE A 98 6.76 4.96 -4.94
C PHE A 98 6.60 6.39 -4.41
N SER A 99 7.52 6.84 -3.59
CA SER A 99 7.50 8.18 -2.97
C SER A 99 7.68 9.29 -4.00
N GLU A 100 8.61 9.12 -4.94
CA GLU A 100 8.77 10.04 -6.07
C GLU A 100 7.51 10.10 -6.95
N MET A 101 6.85 8.95 -7.16
CA MET A 101 5.61 8.89 -7.93
C MET A 101 4.42 9.56 -7.19
N LEU A 102 4.41 9.60 -5.86
CA LEU A 102 3.44 10.41 -5.12
C LEU A 102 3.59 11.89 -5.48
N ASP A 103 4.80 12.42 -5.38
CA ASP A 103 5.07 13.84 -5.68
C ASP A 103 4.75 14.16 -7.15
N VAL A 104 5.10 13.26 -8.08
CA VAL A 104 4.72 13.42 -9.51
C VAL A 104 3.21 13.48 -9.69
N HIS A 105 2.44 12.64 -8.99
CA HIS A 105 0.98 12.67 -9.10
C HIS A 105 0.38 13.92 -8.45
N GLU A 106 0.93 14.41 -7.35
CA GLU A 106 0.50 15.66 -6.72
C GLU A 106 0.67 16.87 -7.65
N MET A 107 1.70 16.91 -8.47
CA MET A 107 1.97 18.06 -9.38
C MET A 107 0.85 18.32 -10.38
N TRP A 108 0.13 17.29 -10.82
CA TRP A 108 -0.88 17.43 -11.89
C TRP A 108 -2.32 17.16 -11.46
N ILE A 109 -2.51 16.49 -10.31
CA ILE A 109 -3.86 16.07 -9.88
C ILE A 109 -4.83 17.25 -9.73
N GLY A 110 -4.32 18.43 -9.40
CA GLY A 110 -5.10 19.66 -9.24
C GLY A 110 -5.81 20.15 -10.50
N VAL A 111 -5.48 19.62 -11.68
CA VAL A 111 -6.17 19.94 -12.95
C VAL A 111 -7.56 19.28 -13.03
N LEU A 112 -7.79 18.24 -12.22
CA LEU A 112 -9.04 17.49 -12.26
C LEU A 112 -10.22 18.29 -11.65
N PRO A 113 -11.46 18.14 -12.19
CA PRO A 113 -12.65 18.81 -11.68
C PRO A 113 -12.95 18.47 -10.22
N THR A 114 -13.43 19.46 -9.44
CA THR A 114 -13.68 19.30 -7.99
C THR A 114 -15.14 19.18 -7.61
N ALA A 115 -16.08 19.09 -8.59
CA ALA A 115 -17.49 18.92 -8.29
C ALA A 115 -17.76 17.60 -7.54
N ILE A 116 -18.77 17.59 -6.66
CA ILE A 116 -19.02 16.48 -5.72
C ILE A 116 -19.14 15.11 -6.42
N GLY A 117 -19.76 15.05 -7.60
CA GLY A 117 -19.88 13.81 -8.36
C GLY A 117 -18.51 13.23 -8.78
N TYR A 118 -17.58 14.10 -9.19
CA TYR A 118 -16.21 13.69 -9.53
C TYR A 118 -15.45 13.22 -8.29
N ARG A 119 -15.61 13.88 -7.14
CA ARG A 119 -14.96 13.47 -5.89
C ARG A 119 -15.39 12.07 -5.46
N VAL A 120 -16.69 11.74 -5.55
CA VAL A 120 -17.18 10.38 -5.28
C VAL A 120 -16.59 9.38 -6.28
N LEU A 121 -16.53 9.72 -7.56
CA LEU A 121 -15.92 8.87 -8.58
C LEU A 121 -14.44 8.63 -8.30
N TYR A 122 -13.69 9.67 -7.94
CA TYR A 122 -12.27 9.57 -7.59
C TYR A 122 -12.07 8.66 -6.38
N PHE A 123 -12.92 8.75 -5.36
CA PHE A 123 -12.85 7.84 -4.22
C PHE A 123 -13.06 6.38 -4.64
N ILE A 124 -14.06 6.09 -5.47
CA ILE A 124 -14.32 4.72 -5.94
C ILE A 124 -13.15 4.20 -6.77
N ILE A 125 -12.65 5.00 -7.72
CA ILE A 125 -11.52 4.62 -8.56
C ILE A 125 -10.28 4.39 -7.71
N SER A 126 -9.92 5.30 -6.82
CA SER A 126 -8.75 5.20 -5.96
C SER A 126 -8.82 3.97 -5.04
N TYR A 127 -9.98 3.72 -4.45
CA TYR A 127 -10.22 2.54 -3.62
C TYR A 127 -9.97 1.24 -4.40
N LEU A 128 -10.49 1.14 -5.62
CA LEU A 128 -10.29 -0.04 -6.48
C LEU A 128 -8.83 -0.17 -6.92
N LEU A 129 -8.18 0.93 -7.32
CA LEU A 129 -6.76 0.93 -7.69
C LEU A 129 -5.88 0.43 -6.54
N LEU A 130 -6.11 0.92 -5.33
CA LEU A 130 -5.38 0.48 -4.15
C LEU A 130 -5.63 -1.00 -3.84
N CYS A 131 -6.89 -1.46 -3.90
CA CYS A 131 -7.20 -2.87 -3.68
C CYS A 131 -6.53 -3.79 -4.70
N ILE A 132 -6.56 -3.42 -5.99
CA ILE A 132 -5.92 -4.19 -7.08
C ILE A 132 -4.40 -4.15 -6.92
N GLY A 133 -3.83 -2.97 -6.68
CA GLY A 133 -2.40 -2.79 -6.55
C GLY A 133 -1.81 -3.55 -5.37
N ILE A 134 -2.46 -3.52 -4.20
CA ILE A 134 -2.00 -4.28 -3.02
C ILE A 134 -2.16 -5.80 -3.25
N ALA A 135 -3.25 -6.23 -3.89
CA ALA A 135 -3.45 -7.65 -4.23
C ALA A 135 -2.35 -8.14 -5.18
N LEU A 136 -1.98 -7.33 -6.18
CA LEU A 136 -0.91 -7.59 -7.14
C LEU A 136 0.48 -7.56 -6.45
N SER A 137 0.72 -6.59 -5.58
CA SER A 137 1.93 -6.45 -4.77
C SER A 137 2.21 -7.70 -3.95
N ASN A 138 1.19 -8.24 -3.30
CA ASN A 138 1.31 -9.45 -2.48
C ASN A 138 1.69 -10.71 -3.27
N ARG A 139 1.54 -10.68 -4.61
CA ARG A 139 1.73 -11.84 -5.51
C ARG A 139 2.92 -11.71 -6.46
N CYS A 140 3.50 -10.52 -6.60
CA CYS A 140 4.58 -10.29 -7.57
C CYS A 140 5.86 -11.11 -7.29
N GLY A 141 6.01 -11.72 -6.09
CA GLY A 141 7.19 -12.51 -5.72
C GLY A 141 8.48 -11.69 -5.62
N LEU A 142 8.37 -10.38 -5.45
CA LEU A 142 9.46 -9.43 -5.28
C LEU A 142 9.32 -8.66 -3.97
N PRO A 143 10.37 -7.99 -3.49
CA PRO A 143 10.26 -7.04 -2.39
C PRO A 143 9.28 -5.92 -2.75
N ILE A 144 8.28 -5.74 -1.90
CA ILE A 144 7.19 -4.80 -2.09
C ILE A 144 7.45 -3.49 -1.33
N ILE A 145 6.59 -2.49 -1.56
CA ILE A 145 6.63 -1.20 -0.87
C ILE A 145 6.65 -1.42 0.66
N PRO A 146 7.53 -0.76 1.43
CA PRO A 146 7.69 -1.01 2.86
C PRO A 146 6.40 -0.85 3.69
N THR A 147 5.50 0.03 3.30
CA THR A 147 4.20 0.22 3.94
C THR A 147 3.30 -1.01 3.86
N ASP A 148 3.38 -1.77 2.76
CA ASP A 148 2.65 -3.02 2.59
C ASP A 148 3.44 -4.21 3.15
N LEU A 149 4.77 -4.15 3.08
CA LEU A 149 5.68 -5.15 3.63
C LEU A 149 5.54 -5.26 5.14
N PHE A 150 5.47 -4.13 5.86
CA PHE A 150 5.48 -4.09 7.31
C PHE A 150 4.38 -4.93 7.96
N PRO A 151 3.08 -4.75 7.65
CA PRO A 151 2.04 -5.58 8.24
C PRO A 151 2.13 -7.05 7.83
N ARG A 152 2.65 -7.37 6.64
CA ARG A 152 2.87 -8.75 6.19
C ARG A 152 3.95 -9.44 7.01
N GLU A 153 5.11 -8.80 7.14
CA GLU A 153 6.23 -9.34 7.90
C GLU A 153 5.93 -9.41 9.39
N LEU A 154 5.20 -8.42 9.93
CA LEU A 154 4.76 -8.42 11.31
C LEU A 154 3.82 -9.60 11.59
N ALA A 155 2.91 -9.92 10.68
CA ALA A 155 2.06 -11.09 10.79
C ALA A 155 2.87 -12.39 10.80
N ASP A 156 3.92 -12.48 9.97
CA ASP A 156 4.82 -13.64 9.95
C ASP A 156 5.66 -13.76 11.23
N ILE A 157 6.20 -12.65 11.75
CA ILE A 157 6.97 -12.63 12.99
C ILE A 157 6.12 -13.02 14.19
N THR A 158 4.92 -12.45 14.31
CA THR A 158 4.02 -12.65 15.46
C THR A 158 3.14 -13.88 15.36
N LYS A 159 3.07 -14.53 14.19
CA LYS A 159 2.18 -15.64 13.87
C LYS A 159 0.68 -15.30 14.04
N VAL A 160 0.35 -14.02 14.02
CA VAL A 160 -1.03 -13.52 14.06
C VAL A 160 -1.57 -13.39 12.64
N LYS A 161 -2.86 -13.63 12.44
CA LYS A 161 -3.51 -13.50 11.13
C LYS A 161 -3.28 -12.10 10.56
N TYR A 162 -2.85 -12.04 9.28
CA TYR A 162 -2.59 -10.80 8.55
C TYR A 162 -3.70 -9.74 8.70
N SER A 163 -4.96 -10.16 8.60
CA SER A 163 -6.11 -9.24 8.72
C SER A 163 -6.17 -8.52 10.07
N ARG A 164 -5.82 -9.20 11.17
CA ARG A 164 -5.77 -8.58 12.50
C ARG A 164 -4.62 -7.61 12.63
N ILE A 165 -3.44 -8.00 12.14
CA ILE A 165 -2.26 -7.12 12.12
C ILE A 165 -2.54 -5.88 11.27
N LYS A 166 -3.11 -6.07 10.08
CA LYS A 166 -3.44 -4.96 9.17
C LYS A 166 -4.41 -3.97 9.82
N ILE A 167 -5.50 -4.46 10.41
CA ILE A 167 -6.47 -3.59 11.11
C ILE A 167 -5.81 -2.87 12.29
N GLY A 168 -5.03 -3.57 13.11
CA GLY A 168 -4.34 -2.94 14.25
C GLY A 168 -3.34 -1.88 13.79
N TYR A 169 -2.60 -2.14 12.72
CA TYR A 169 -1.66 -1.20 12.13
C TYR A 169 -2.38 0.04 11.56
N ASP A 170 -3.45 -0.18 10.79
CA ASP A 170 -4.26 0.91 10.24
C ASP A 170 -4.86 1.79 11.35
N VAL A 171 -5.45 1.18 12.39
CA VAL A 171 -5.98 1.92 13.56
C VAL A 171 -4.88 2.72 14.27
N THR A 172 -3.69 2.15 14.41
CA THR A 172 -2.54 2.86 15.00
C THR A 172 -2.16 4.08 14.15
N CYS A 173 -2.06 3.92 12.84
CA CYS A 173 -1.77 5.04 11.92
C CYS A 173 -2.85 6.13 12.02
N LEU A 174 -4.13 5.76 11.99
CA LEU A 174 -5.25 6.70 12.12
C LEU A 174 -5.20 7.46 13.46
N THR A 175 -4.87 6.77 14.54
CA THR A 175 -4.77 7.39 15.88
C THR A 175 -3.62 8.39 15.91
N ILE A 176 -2.45 8.04 15.39
CA ILE A 176 -1.29 8.95 15.32
C ILE A 176 -1.66 10.19 14.50
N THR A 177 -2.25 9.99 13.32
CA THR A 177 -2.67 11.09 12.45
C THR A 177 -3.69 11.99 13.13
N ALA A 178 -4.74 11.42 13.75
CA ALA A 178 -5.76 12.19 14.45
C ALA A 178 -5.17 13.02 15.60
N LEU A 179 -4.33 12.41 16.43
CA LEU A 179 -3.67 13.12 17.53
C LEU A 179 -2.78 14.24 17.02
N MET A 180 -1.97 13.96 16.00
CA MET A 180 -1.02 14.93 15.45
C MET A 180 -1.74 16.13 14.81
N THR A 181 -2.74 15.89 13.96
CA THR A 181 -3.49 16.96 13.29
C THR A 181 -4.34 17.73 14.28
N CYS A 182 -5.05 17.09 15.20
CA CYS A 182 -5.84 17.79 16.22
C CYS A 182 -4.99 18.65 17.16
N ILE A 183 -3.83 18.15 17.61
CA ILE A 183 -3.00 18.87 18.59
C ILE A 183 -2.24 20.02 17.91
N ILE A 184 -1.72 19.83 16.70
CA ILE A 184 -0.82 20.80 16.06
C ILE A 184 -1.60 21.74 15.12
N LEU A 185 -2.52 21.21 14.30
CA LEU A 185 -3.30 22.01 13.36
C LEU A 185 -4.63 22.52 13.95
N GLY A 186 -5.07 21.95 15.07
CA GLY A 186 -6.34 22.32 15.70
C GLY A 186 -7.60 21.75 15.04
N HIS A 187 -7.45 20.92 14.02
CA HIS A 187 -8.55 20.24 13.31
C HIS A 187 -8.09 18.89 12.76
N LEU A 188 -9.05 17.99 12.49
CA LEU A 188 -8.76 16.73 11.81
C LEU A 188 -8.47 16.99 10.33
N ASP A 189 -7.34 16.50 9.84
CA ASP A 189 -6.98 16.57 8.44
C ASP A 189 -6.50 15.22 7.89
N GLY A 190 -6.72 15.01 6.59
CA GLY A 190 -6.41 13.74 5.91
C GLY A 190 -7.30 12.56 6.30
N LEU A 191 -8.09 12.67 7.36
CA LEU A 191 -8.99 11.63 7.85
C LEU A 191 -10.44 11.96 7.48
N GLY A 192 -11.06 11.06 6.74
CA GLY A 192 -12.43 11.21 6.30
C GLY A 192 -13.22 9.91 6.38
N ILE A 193 -14.51 9.98 5.97
CA ILE A 193 -15.39 8.80 5.93
C ILE A 193 -14.79 7.72 5.02
N GLY A 194 -14.16 8.11 3.92
CA GLY A 194 -13.49 7.20 3.00
C GLY A 194 -12.30 6.47 3.64
N THR A 195 -11.52 7.15 4.48
CA THR A 195 -10.41 6.54 5.24
C THR A 195 -10.93 5.44 6.17
N ILE A 196 -11.99 5.72 6.92
CA ILE A 196 -12.61 4.76 7.84
C ILE A 196 -13.16 3.56 7.07
N LEU A 197 -13.90 3.81 5.98
CA LEU A 197 -14.45 2.75 5.14
C LEU A 197 -13.32 1.87 4.57
N ALA A 198 -12.25 2.48 4.06
CA ALA A 198 -11.10 1.78 3.50
C ALA A 198 -10.42 0.91 4.57
N ALA A 199 -10.17 1.42 5.77
CA ALA A 199 -9.51 0.70 6.86
C ALA A 199 -10.24 -0.60 7.24
N PHE A 200 -11.58 -0.60 7.23
CA PHE A 200 -12.36 -1.77 7.60
C PHE A 200 -12.68 -2.72 6.44
N THR A 201 -12.74 -2.25 5.20
CA THR A 201 -13.22 -3.05 4.06
C THR A 201 -12.11 -3.47 3.10
N MET A 202 -11.05 -2.66 2.95
CA MET A 202 -10.01 -2.87 1.94
C MET A 202 -9.31 -4.21 2.08
N GLY A 203 -8.98 -4.64 3.30
CA GLY A 203 -8.33 -5.93 3.55
C GLY A 203 -9.14 -7.13 3.04
N LYS A 204 -10.48 -7.09 3.15
CA LYS A 204 -11.35 -8.14 2.63
C LYS A 204 -11.42 -8.11 1.11
N VAL A 205 -11.54 -6.93 0.52
CA VAL A 205 -11.60 -6.76 -0.94
C VAL A 205 -10.28 -7.18 -1.60
N ILE A 206 -9.14 -6.82 -1.00
CA ILE A 206 -7.80 -7.27 -1.43
C ILE A 206 -7.72 -8.80 -1.45
N GLY A 207 -8.25 -9.47 -0.42
CA GLY A 207 -8.30 -10.93 -0.36
C GLY A 207 -9.08 -11.52 -1.54
N ILE A 208 -10.31 -11.05 -1.77
CA ILE A 208 -11.19 -11.52 -2.85
C ILE A 208 -10.55 -11.30 -4.24
N ILE A 209 -10.00 -10.08 -4.47
CA ILE A 209 -9.32 -9.77 -5.74
C ILE A 209 -8.12 -10.69 -5.93
N GLY A 210 -7.35 -10.89 -4.87
CA GLY A 210 -6.19 -11.75 -4.92
C GLY A 210 -6.51 -13.21 -5.22
N GLU A 211 -7.51 -13.79 -4.57
CA GLU A 211 -7.97 -15.16 -4.87
C GLU A 211 -8.40 -15.31 -6.33
N LYS A 212 -9.10 -14.31 -6.87
CA LYS A 212 -9.45 -14.29 -8.29
C LYS A 212 -8.22 -14.19 -9.20
N MET A 213 -7.21 -13.40 -8.83
CA MET A 213 -5.96 -13.32 -9.60
C MET A 213 -5.26 -14.68 -9.64
N ASP A 214 -5.17 -15.38 -8.51
CA ASP A 214 -4.53 -16.71 -8.41
C ASP A 214 -5.20 -17.78 -9.29
N GLN A 215 -6.52 -17.63 -9.53
CA GLN A 215 -7.28 -18.52 -10.41
C GLN A 215 -7.02 -18.30 -11.91
N HIS A 216 -6.55 -17.10 -12.29
CA HIS A 216 -6.45 -16.71 -13.71
C HIS A 216 -5.01 -16.47 -14.18
N VAL A 217 -4.09 -16.19 -13.26
CA VAL A 217 -2.73 -15.78 -13.60
C VAL A 217 -1.74 -16.37 -12.60
N ARG A 218 -0.62 -16.87 -13.13
CA ARG A 218 0.53 -17.30 -12.35
C ARG A 218 1.60 -16.22 -12.36
N PHE A 219 2.11 -15.88 -11.17
CA PHE A 219 3.17 -14.90 -11.04
C PHE A 219 4.54 -15.57 -10.97
N GLU A 220 5.47 -15.14 -11.81
CA GLU A 220 6.86 -15.59 -11.80
C GLU A 220 7.80 -14.38 -11.77
N SER A 221 8.74 -14.38 -10.82
CA SER A 221 9.79 -13.37 -10.72
C SER A 221 11.17 -13.99 -10.85
N PHE A 222 12.18 -13.17 -11.14
CA PHE A 222 13.57 -13.63 -11.18
C PHE A 222 14.06 -14.15 -9.81
N MET A 223 13.47 -13.67 -8.70
CA MET A 223 13.79 -14.13 -7.36
C MET A 223 13.18 -15.50 -7.06
N THR A 224 11.96 -15.77 -7.55
CA THR A 224 11.27 -17.04 -7.36
C THR A 224 11.94 -18.18 -8.17
N LYS A 225 12.62 -17.85 -9.28
CA LYS A 225 13.35 -18.85 -10.10
C LYS A 225 14.70 -19.28 -9.50
N ARG A 226 15.20 -18.55 -8.48
CA ARG A 226 16.50 -18.85 -7.83
C ARG A 226 16.37 -19.54 -6.47
N ALA A 227 15.17 -19.71 -5.96
CA ALA A 227 14.85 -20.45 -4.74
C ALA A 227 14.31 -21.84 -5.09
#